data_178dbe20589fdc4bc012c3fa7f7ca12f
#
_entry.id   178dbe20589fdc4bc012c3fa7f7ca12f
#
_cell.length_a   1.000
_cell.length_b   1.000
_cell.length_c   1.000
_cell.angle_alpha   90.00
_cell.angle_beta   90.00
_cell.angle_gamma   90.00
#
_symmetry.space_group_name_H-M   'P 1'
#
loop_
_entity.id
_entity.type
_entity.pdbx_description
1 polymer ?
#
loop_
_entity_poly.entity_id
_entity_poly.type
_entity_poly.pdbx_seq_one_letter_code
_entity_poly.pdbx_strand_id
1 'polypeptide(L)'
;MPLNNSQYGELIREYNARQLRNQRITELRAKEAYRKIPRLKEIDDAIASCSVAQAAKLLDGDKEALSTLKQQIAAFHAEKEDLLTKAGFPADFFEPVYTCKDCKDTGYIGQKRCHCFKQAAIDLVYTQSNLKDILT
;
A
#
# COMPACT_ATOMS: atom_id res chain seq x y z
N MET A 1 18.31 -13.12 19.20
CA MET A 1 18.41 -12.32 20.43
C MET A 1 17.01 -12.12 20.99
N PRO A 2 16.78 -12.56 22.21
CA PRO A 2 15.44 -12.39 22.78
C PRO A 2 15.18 -10.95 23.18
N LEU A 3 14.01 -10.45 22.80
CA LEU A 3 13.52 -9.14 23.20
C LEU A 3 12.61 -9.27 24.41
N ASN A 4 12.63 -8.30 25.31
CA ASN A 4 11.62 -8.24 26.38
C ASN A 4 10.31 -7.69 25.81
N ASN A 5 9.25 -7.76 26.62
CA ASN A 5 7.91 -7.33 26.16
C ASN A 5 7.86 -5.84 25.80
N SER A 6 8.59 -5.01 26.52
CA SER A 6 8.64 -3.57 26.27
C SER A 6 9.31 -3.27 24.91
N GLN A 7 10.43 -3.93 24.62
CA GLN A 7 11.15 -3.78 23.36
C GLN A 7 10.33 -4.27 22.20
N TYR A 8 9.70 -5.44 22.33
CA TYR A 8 8.83 -6.00 21.32
C TYR A 8 7.65 -5.08 21.02
N GLY A 9 7.00 -4.56 22.07
CA GLY A 9 5.89 -3.64 21.93
C GLY A 9 6.28 -2.35 21.23
N GLU A 10 7.48 -1.84 21.50
CA GLU A 10 8.00 -0.64 20.83
C GLU A 10 8.21 -0.87 19.34
N LEU A 11 8.75 -2.03 18.94
CA LEU A 11 8.92 -2.38 17.55
C LEU A 11 7.57 -2.53 16.82
N ILE A 12 6.59 -3.16 17.47
CA ILE A 12 5.25 -3.30 16.88
C ILE A 12 4.61 -1.93 16.69
N ARG A 13 4.73 -1.01 17.64
CA ARG A 13 4.23 0.35 17.51
C ARG A 13 4.90 1.08 16.34
N GLU A 14 6.20 0.89 16.15
CA GLU A 14 6.92 1.48 15.02
C GLU A 14 6.42 0.94 13.69
N TYR A 15 6.18 -0.38 13.57
CA TYR A 15 5.61 -0.95 12.36
C TYR A 15 4.20 -0.41 12.08
N ASN A 16 3.36 -0.28 13.10
CA ASN A 16 2.02 0.28 12.95
C ASN A 16 2.09 1.74 12.51
N ALA A 17 2.96 2.54 13.11
CA ALA A 17 3.16 3.94 12.73
C ALA A 17 3.67 4.07 11.29
N ARG A 18 4.58 3.19 10.90
CA ARG A 18 5.13 3.14 9.54
C ARG A 18 4.05 2.86 8.51
N GLN A 19 3.19 1.87 8.78
CA GLN A 19 2.07 1.53 7.91
C GLN A 19 1.10 2.72 7.76
N LEU A 20 0.77 3.39 8.85
CA LEU A 20 -0.11 4.55 8.82
C LEU A 20 0.49 5.72 8.03
N ARG A 21 1.77 6.01 8.23
CA ARG A 21 2.46 7.06 7.48
C ARG A 21 2.44 6.77 5.98
N ASN A 22 2.72 5.55 5.59
CA ASN A 22 2.79 5.15 4.20
C ASN A 22 1.41 5.14 3.55
N GLN A 23 0.38 4.72 4.28
CA GLN A 23 -1.00 4.79 3.83
C GLN A 23 -1.42 6.24 3.59
N ARG A 24 -1.05 7.15 4.49
CA ARG A 24 -1.33 8.57 4.36
C ARG A 24 -0.66 9.17 3.11
N ILE A 25 0.57 8.79 2.82
CA ILE A 25 1.27 9.22 1.61
C ILE A 25 0.48 8.79 0.37
N THR A 26 0.03 7.54 0.32
CA THR A 26 -0.77 7.01 -0.79
C THR A 26 -2.08 7.79 -0.95
N GLU A 27 -2.77 8.08 0.15
CA GLU A 27 -4.01 8.87 0.14
C GLU A 27 -3.79 10.29 -0.36
N LEU A 28 -2.71 10.94 0.09
CA LEU A 28 -2.38 12.30 -0.34
C LEU A 28 -2.02 12.36 -1.82
N ARG A 29 -1.31 11.34 -2.33
CA ARG A 29 -0.99 11.23 -3.76
C ARG A 29 -2.26 11.07 -4.59
N ALA A 30 -3.20 10.24 -4.14
CA ALA A 30 -4.48 10.06 -4.81
C ALA A 30 -5.25 11.39 -4.89
N LYS A 31 -5.35 12.11 -3.77
CA LYS A 31 -6.03 13.41 -3.72
C LYS A 31 -5.39 14.42 -4.68
N GLU A 32 -4.07 14.47 -4.73
CA GLU A 32 -3.34 15.36 -5.62
C GLU A 32 -3.64 15.06 -7.09
N ALA A 33 -3.62 13.79 -7.47
CA ALA A 33 -3.91 13.37 -8.83
C ALA A 33 -5.36 13.67 -9.22
N TYR A 34 -6.32 13.37 -8.33
CA TYR A 34 -7.74 13.67 -8.59
C TYR A 34 -8.01 15.16 -8.71
N ARG A 35 -7.29 15.97 -7.94
CA ARG A 35 -7.39 17.42 -8.03
C ARG A 35 -6.91 17.94 -9.39
N LYS A 36 -5.79 17.42 -9.88
CA LYS A 36 -5.20 17.84 -11.16
C LYS A 36 -5.91 17.26 -12.37
N ILE A 37 -6.44 16.04 -12.24
CA ILE A 37 -7.09 15.32 -13.34
C ILE A 37 -8.45 14.79 -12.85
N PRO A 38 -9.52 15.63 -12.91
CA PRO A 38 -10.85 15.20 -12.44
C PRO A 38 -11.38 13.96 -13.15
N ARG A 39 -10.95 13.70 -14.39
CA ARG A 39 -11.36 12.51 -15.14
C ARG A 39 -10.97 11.21 -14.42
N LEU A 40 -9.92 11.21 -13.58
CA LEU A 40 -9.51 10.02 -12.83
C LEU A 40 -10.61 9.53 -11.90
N LYS A 41 -11.32 10.45 -11.24
CA LYS A 41 -12.44 10.07 -10.39
C LYS A 41 -13.60 9.50 -11.21
N GLU A 42 -13.88 10.08 -12.36
CA GLU A 42 -14.91 9.57 -13.26
C GLU A 42 -14.57 8.14 -13.71
N ILE A 43 -13.30 7.86 -14.00
CA ILE A 43 -12.84 6.53 -14.37
C ILE A 43 -13.03 5.54 -13.22
N ASP A 44 -12.64 5.91 -12.00
CA ASP A 44 -12.80 5.04 -10.84
C ASP A 44 -14.28 4.76 -10.56
N ASP A 45 -15.14 5.77 -10.68
CA ASP A 45 -16.58 5.61 -10.52
C ASP A 45 -17.16 4.71 -11.63
N ALA A 46 -16.66 4.84 -12.85
CA ALA A 46 -17.08 4.01 -13.97
C ALA A 46 -16.66 2.54 -13.77
N ILE A 47 -15.45 2.29 -13.26
CA ILE A 47 -14.99 0.95 -12.92
C ILE A 47 -15.90 0.33 -11.86
N ALA A 48 -16.23 1.08 -10.81
CA ALA A 48 -17.13 0.60 -9.77
C ALA A 48 -18.52 0.27 -10.32
N SER A 49 -19.07 1.13 -11.16
CA SER A 49 -20.39 0.93 -11.79
C SER A 49 -20.38 -0.29 -12.72
N CYS A 50 -19.35 -0.45 -13.53
CA CYS A 50 -19.20 -1.62 -14.41
C CYS A 50 -19.09 -2.91 -13.62
N SER A 51 -18.35 -2.88 -12.50
CA SER A 51 -18.16 -4.04 -11.62
C SER A 51 -19.50 -4.51 -11.05
N VAL A 52 -20.32 -3.58 -10.56
CA VAL A 52 -21.65 -3.88 -10.01
C VAL A 52 -22.56 -4.42 -11.12
N ALA A 53 -22.58 -3.78 -12.28
CA ALA A 53 -23.45 -4.17 -13.40
C ALA A 53 -23.11 -5.59 -13.90
N GLN A 54 -21.83 -5.89 -14.06
CA GLN A 54 -21.40 -7.21 -14.56
C GLN A 54 -21.56 -8.29 -13.49
N ALA A 55 -21.39 -7.96 -12.22
CA ALA A 55 -21.66 -8.89 -11.12
C ALA A 55 -23.13 -9.32 -11.11
N ALA A 56 -24.03 -8.38 -11.31
CA ALA A 56 -25.47 -8.68 -11.41
C ALA A 56 -25.77 -9.60 -12.59
N LYS A 57 -25.17 -9.36 -13.75
CA LYS A 57 -25.32 -10.21 -14.93
C LYS A 57 -24.75 -11.63 -14.70
N LEU A 58 -23.61 -11.71 -14.01
CA LEU A 58 -23.01 -13.01 -13.68
C LEU A 58 -23.92 -13.83 -12.76
N LEU A 59 -24.57 -13.19 -11.79
CA LEU A 59 -25.52 -13.85 -10.91
C LEU A 59 -26.76 -14.32 -11.67
N ASP A 60 -27.15 -13.64 -12.75
CA ASP A 60 -28.27 -14.02 -13.62
C ASP A 60 -27.90 -15.10 -14.65
N GLY A 61 -26.65 -15.58 -14.61
CA GLY A 61 -26.20 -16.67 -15.46
C GLY A 61 -25.49 -16.28 -16.74
N ASP A 62 -25.16 -14.99 -16.91
CA ASP A 62 -24.38 -14.52 -18.07
C ASP A 62 -22.92 -14.92 -17.90
N LYS A 63 -22.51 -15.92 -18.68
CA LYS A 63 -21.15 -16.47 -18.58
C LYS A 63 -20.08 -15.54 -19.14
N GLU A 64 -20.47 -14.57 -19.97
CA GLU A 64 -19.53 -13.63 -20.61
C GLU A 64 -19.32 -12.35 -19.76
N ALA A 65 -20.08 -12.17 -18.68
CA ALA A 65 -20.02 -10.97 -17.86
C ALA A 65 -18.61 -10.72 -17.30
N LEU A 66 -17.91 -11.75 -16.86
CA LEU A 66 -16.56 -11.62 -16.33
C LEU A 66 -15.56 -11.18 -17.42
N SER A 67 -15.65 -11.77 -18.62
CA SER A 67 -14.79 -11.38 -19.74
C SER A 67 -15.05 -9.93 -20.16
N THR A 68 -16.31 -9.53 -20.24
CA THR A 68 -16.70 -8.16 -20.56
C THR A 68 -16.13 -7.18 -19.51
N LEU A 69 -16.26 -7.52 -18.23
CA LEU A 69 -15.73 -6.70 -17.15
C LEU A 69 -14.22 -6.53 -17.25
N LYS A 70 -13.49 -7.60 -17.52
CA LYS A 70 -12.03 -7.54 -17.68
C LYS A 70 -11.63 -6.60 -18.81
N GLN A 71 -12.36 -6.64 -19.94
CA GLN A 71 -12.10 -5.75 -21.08
C GLN A 71 -12.39 -4.28 -20.72
N GLN A 72 -13.50 -4.02 -20.02
CA GLN A 72 -13.86 -2.67 -19.60
C GLN A 72 -12.82 -2.09 -18.63
N ILE A 73 -12.42 -2.88 -17.65
CA ILE A 73 -11.41 -2.44 -16.66
C ILE A 73 -10.07 -2.19 -17.35
N ALA A 74 -9.66 -3.06 -18.28
CA ALA A 74 -8.41 -2.88 -19.02
C ALA A 74 -8.41 -1.56 -19.81
N ALA A 75 -9.53 -1.22 -20.47
CA ALA A 75 -9.66 0.03 -21.20
C ALA A 75 -9.57 1.24 -20.29
N PHE A 76 -10.23 1.21 -19.11
CA PHE A 76 -10.17 2.28 -18.14
C PHE A 76 -8.76 2.44 -17.54
N HIS A 77 -8.07 1.34 -17.25
CA HIS A 77 -6.70 1.40 -16.76
C HIS A 77 -5.75 2.00 -17.79
N ALA A 78 -5.92 1.66 -19.06
CA ALA A 78 -5.11 2.24 -20.14
C ALA A 78 -5.32 3.75 -20.25
N GLU A 79 -6.58 4.21 -20.16
CA GLU A 79 -6.88 5.66 -20.14
C GLU A 79 -6.27 6.34 -18.94
N LYS A 80 -6.37 5.74 -17.76
CA LYS A 80 -5.81 6.26 -16.51
C LYS A 80 -4.29 6.41 -16.60
N GLU A 81 -3.60 5.39 -17.09
CA GLU A 81 -2.14 5.43 -17.27
C GLU A 81 -1.74 6.52 -18.27
N ASP A 82 -2.46 6.66 -19.36
CA ASP A 82 -2.20 7.69 -20.36
C ASP A 82 -2.35 9.09 -19.76
N LEU A 83 -3.43 9.34 -19.02
CA LEU A 83 -3.68 10.62 -18.37
C LEU A 83 -2.59 10.96 -17.34
N LEU A 84 -2.17 9.99 -16.55
CA LEU A 84 -1.12 10.18 -15.55
C LEU A 84 0.23 10.46 -16.21
N THR A 85 0.56 9.73 -17.25
CA THR A 85 1.81 9.92 -17.99
C THR A 85 1.86 11.30 -18.64
N LYS A 86 0.78 11.73 -19.27
CA LYS A 86 0.70 13.04 -19.90
C LYS A 86 0.79 14.19 -18.91
N ALA A 87 0.31 13.98 -17.69
CA ALA A 87 0.38 14.97 -16.62
C ALA A 87 1.74 14.98 -15.90
N GLY A 88 2.65 14.05 -16.24
CA GLY A 88 3.97 13.99 -15.66
C GLY A 88 4.06 13.21 -14.33
N PHE A 89 3.03 12.47 -13.97
CA PHE A 89 3.07 11.64 -12.76
C PHE A 89 3.90 10.37 -13.01
N PRO A 90 4.66 9.90 -11.98
CA PRO A 90 5.38 8.64 -12.10
C PRO A 90 4.44 7.46 -12.30
N ALA A 91 4.92 6.39 -12.95
CA ALA A 91 4.13 5.19 -13.20
C ALA A 91 3.66 4.52 -11.90
N ASP A 92 4.43 4.64 -10.82
CA ASP A 92 4.15 4.04 -9.53
C ASP A 92 3.42 4.98 -8.56
N PHE A 93 2.86 6.09 -9.04
CA PHE A 93 2.30 7.14 -8.18
C PHE A 93 1.17 6.62 -7.28
N PHE A 94 0.35 5.69 -7.77
CA PHE A 94 -0.76 5.10 -7.02
C PHE A 94 -0.41 3.79 -6.33
N GLU A 95 0.79 3.28 -6.53
CA GLU A 95 1.19 2.04 -5.87
C GLU A 95 1.37 2.24 -4.38
N PRO A 96 1.08 1.20 -3.57
CA PRO A 96 1.32 1.29 -2.13
C PRO A 96 2.78 1.61 -1.82
N VAL A 97 2.98 2.47 -0.82
CA VAL A 97 4.32 2.87 -0.37
C VAL A 97 4.73 1.97 0.79
N TYR A 98 5.94 1.41 0.71
CA TYR A 98 6.49 0.56 1.76
C TYR A 98 7.88 1.07 2.16
N THR A 99 8.14 1.12 3.47
CA THR A 99 9.47 1.41 3.99
C THR A 99 10.39 0.21 3.74
N CYS A 100 9.87 -1.00 3.97
CA CYS A 100 10.55 -2.24 3.60
C CYS A 100 9.70 -2.98 2.57
N LYS A 101 10.18 -3.06 1.35
CA LYS A 101 9.47 -3.72 0.24
C LYS A 101 9.40 -5.24 0.40
N ASP A 102 10.39 -5.82 1.09
CA ASP A 102 10.49 -7.27 1.22
C ASP A 102 9.37 -7.84 2.08
N CYS A 103 9.06 -7.20 3.21
CA CYS A 103 7.98 -7.65 4.09
C CYS A 103 6.71 -6.81 3.97
N LYS A 104 6.74 -5.75 3.17
CA LYS A 104 5.62 -4.80 3.02
C LYS A 104 5.17 -4.21 4.37
N ASP A 105 6.15 -3.87 5.20
CA ASP A 105 5.99 -3.27 6.52
C ASP A 105 5.23 -4.14 7.53
N THR A 106 5.21 -5.46 7.31
CA THR A 106 4.62 -6.41 8.26
C THR A 106 5.63 -6.93 9.29
N GLY A 107 6.91 -6.89 8.95
CA GLY A 107 7.99 -7.48 9.74
C GLY A 107 8.18 -8.97 9.50
N TYR A 108 7.40 -9.57 8.62
CA TYR A 108 7.44 -10.99 8.32
C TYR A 108 7.51 -11.25 6.82
N ILE A 109 8.28 -12.27 6.46
CA ILE A 109 8.28 -12.87 5.13
C ILE A 109 7.82 -14.31 5.31
N GLY A 110 6.54 -14.59 5.01
CA GLY A 110 5.91 -15.85 5.36
C GLY A 110 5.84 -16.02 6.87
N GLN A 111 6.43 -17.08 7.39
CA GLN A 111 6.49 -17.35 8.83
C GLN A 111 7.77 -16.85 9.49
N LYS A 112 8.69 -16.30 8.72
CA LYS A 112 9.99 -15.85 9.22
C LYS A 112 10.01 -14.34 9.41
N ARG A 113 10.79 -13.86 10.38
CA ARG A 113 11.03 -12.44 10.57
C ARG A 113 11.81 -11.87 9.40
N CYS A 114 11.39 -10.71 8.90
CA CYS A 114 12.11 -9.99 7.87
C CYS A 114 13.44 -9.46 8.42
N HIS A 115 14.43 -9.32 7.54
CA HIS A 115 15.73 -8.74 7.89
C HIS A 115 15.58 -7.35 8.51
N CYS A 116 14.61 -6.55 8.07
CA CYS A 116 14.38 -5.22 8.62
C CYS A 116 13.96 -5.26 10.09
N PHE A 117 13.19 -6.29 10.50
CA PHE A 117 12.81 -6.46 11.90
C PHE A 117 14.01 -6.82 12.75
N LYS A 118 14.85 -7.74 12.26
CA LYS A 118 16.08 -8.11 12.96
C LYS A 118 17.00 -6.91 13.13
N GLN A 119 17.15 -6.11 12.10
CA GLN A 119 17.98 -4.90 12.15
C GLN A 119 17.39 -3.86 13.12
N ALA A 120 16.08 -3.65 13.07
CA ALA A 120 15.41 -2.73 13.99
C ALA A 120 15.55 -3.16 15.45
N ALA A 121 15.48 -4.47 15.70
CA ALA A 121 15.69 -5.03 17.04
C ALA A 121 17.11 -4.76 17.54
N ILE A 122 18.11 -4.99 16.70
CA ILE A 122 19.52 -4.72 17.02
C ILE A 122 19.71 -3.24 17.31
N ASP A 123 19.18 -2.37 16.45
CA ASP A 123 19.31 -0.92 16.60
C ASP A 123 18.66 -0.42 17.91
N LEU A 124 17.49 -0.96 18.25
CA LEU A 124 16.79 -0.60 19.47
C LEU A 124 17.58 -0.99 20.71
N VAL A 125 18.08 -2.23 20.76
CA VAL A 125 18.87 -2.72 21.88
C VAL A 125 20.17 -1.93 22.01
N TYR A 126 20.83 -1.64 20.90
CA TYR A 126 22.05 -0.84 20.88
C TYR A 126 21.79 0.57 21.40
N THR A 127 20.74 1.23 20.93
CA THR A 127 20.39 2.58 21.34
C THR A 127 20.09 2.64 22.84
N GLN A 128 19.31 1.69 23.36
CA GLN A 128 18.98 1.63 24.79
C GLN A 128 20.22 1.38 25.64
N SER A 129 21.10 0.50 25.20
CA SER A 129 22.36 0.21 25.87
C SER A 129 23.27 1.43 25.89
N ASN A 130 23.37 2.15 24.78
CA ASN A 130 24.18 3.36 24.65
C ASN A 130 23.66 4.50 25.55
N LEU A 131 22.33 4.68 25.59
CA LEU A 131 21.71 5.66 26.50
C LEU A 131 21.97 5.32 27.95
N LYS A 132 21.93 4.06 28.32
CA LYS A 132 22.21 3.58 29.67
C LYS A 132 23.67 3.94 30.06
N ASP A 133 24.61 3.74 29.15
CA ASP A 133 26.02 4.07 29.39
C ASP A 133 26.23 5.59 29.57
N ILE A 134 25.49 6.40 28.81
CA ILE A 134 25.57 7.86 28.92
C ILE A 134 24.98 8.35 30.25
N LEU A 135 23.93 7.70 30.75
CA LEU A 135 23.24 8.09 31.98
C LEU A 135 23.93 7.60 33.25
N THR A 136 24.87 6.68 33.11
CA THR A 136 25.68 6.21 34.26
C THR A 136 26.99 6.95 34.31
#